data_7cea9b0592b7c10def4bccdd5c632f57
#
_entry.id   7cea9b0592b7c10def4bccdd5c632f57
#
_cell.length_a   1.000
_cell.length_b   1.000
_cell.length_c   1.000
_cell.angle_alpha   90.00
_cell.angle_beta   90.00
_cell.angle_gamma   90.00
#
_symmetry.space_group_name_H-M   'P 1'
#
loop_
_entity.id
_entity.type
_entity.pdbx_description
1 polymer ?
#
loop_
_entity_poly.entity_id
_entity_poly.type
_entity_poly.pdbx_seq_one_letter_code
_entity_poly.pdbx_strand_id
1 'polypeptide(L)'
;MIYLGSALMIFNIARYAGFIKKMRWIDNSPRVHRALYLPITLLIAFLAGYLAVAWFGKPDLIVASILLGGSIFVCIILMVLYFIVEKVMDSEEALLEARQANTAKSQFFANMSHDLRTPLNAIIGYTQLGLRKDTSTEAMHGYLEKISSSGDHLLTLINDVLEMSRIETGHMELKPAETDLCDVLYGVRDMFAEQMRQKNVAFTVDGDAVQNSRVLCDANRLNRILLNLVSNAYIFTPEGGSVSVTLKQTGRRNDLADYELTVADTGIGMSEEFAARIFEPFERERTSTVSGIQGTGLGMAITKASVDSMDGCIDVQSRQGEGSLFTVLLTFPVLSGEEGGCRCEEKPEKPEKRDYTGRRLLLAEDNEINREIACAILTDAGFAVDTAENGQVAVGMLEGSTPGTYDAVLMDIQMPVMDGFEASKTIRSLPDAALAAVPIIAMTANAFAEDVAAERAAGMDAHISKPLNQQDMFRTLDEILFG
;
A
#
# COMPACT_ATOMS: atom_id res chain seq x y z
N MET A 1 -58.48 12.74 -34.64
CA MET A 1 -57.28 11.98 -35.05
C MET A 1 -56.21 12.88 -35.69
N ILE A 2 -56.52 13.71 -36.69
CA ILE A 2 -55.55 14.59 -37.38
C ILE A 2 -54.85 15.53 -36.39
N TYR A 3 -55.57 16.23 -35.53
CA TYR A 3 -54.98 17.12 -34.50
C TYR A 3 -54.14 16.36 -33.49
N LEU A 4 -54.51 15.12 -33.13
CA LEU A 4 -53.72 14.30 -32.21
C LEU A 4 -52.40 13.87 -32.85
N GLY A 5 -52.44 13.47 -34.15
CA GLY A 5 -51.24 13.15 -34.90
C GLY A 5 -50.31 14.35 -35.10
N SER A 6 -50.87 15.55 -35.38
CA SER A 6 -50.07 16.79 -35.46
C SER A 6 -49.40 17.13 -34.12
N ALA A 7 -50.11 17.01 -33.01
CA ALA A 7 -49.55 17.25 -31.67
C ALA A 7 -48.42 16.27 -31.35
N LEU A 8 -48.57 14.97 -31.69
CA LEU A 8 -47.55 13.95 -31.52
C LEU A 8 -46.32 14.24 -32.39
N MET A 9 -46.49 14.73 -33.61
CA MET A 9 -45.38 15.12 -34.49
C MET A 9 -44.61 16.32 -33.94
N ILE A 10 -45.32 17.35 -33.46
CA ILE A 10 -44.65 18.51 -32.81
C ILE A 10 -43.84 18.07 -31.61
N PHE A 11 -44.40 17.19 -30.79
CA PHE A 11 -43.67 16.60 -29.64
C PHE A 11 -42.42 15.85 -30.09
N ASN A 12 -42.51 15.01 -31.10
CA ASN A 12 -41.36 14.26 -31.65
C ASN A 12 -40.29 15.17 -32.25
N ILE A 13 -40.67 16.24 -32.93
CA ILE A 13 -39.74 17.24 -33.46
C ILE A 13 -38.99 17.92 -32.32
N ALA A 14 -39.69 18.37 -31.26
CA ALA A 14 -39.06 19.03 -30.12
C ALA A 14 -38.10 18.10 -29.39
N ARG A 15 -38.52 16.85 -29.15
CA ARG A 15 -37.68 15.83 -28.48
C ARG A 15 -36.45 15.50 -29.30
N TYR A 16 -36.59 15.33 -30.62
CA TYR A 16 -35.46 15.00 -31.48
C TYR A 16 -34.52 16.20 -31.68
N ALA A 17 -35.02 17.42 -31.70
CA ALA A 17 -34.18 18.62 -31.72
C ALA A 17 -33.31 18.72 -30.43
N GLY A 18 -33.87 18.38 -29.28
CA GLY A 18 -33.13 18.25 -28.03
C GLY A 18 -32.03 17.21 -28.10
N PHE A 19 -32.31 16.05 -28.70
CA PHE A 19 -31.32 14.99 -28.96
C PHE A 19 -30.17 15.46 -29.86
N ILE A 20 -30.49 16.12 -30.99
CA ILE A 20 -29.46 16.69 -31.88
C ILE A 20 -28.55 17.69 -31.11
N LYS A 21 -29.13 18.52 -30.24
CA LYS A 21 -28.37 19.48 -29.48
C LYS A 21 -27.39 18.79 -28.52
N LYS A 22 -27.80 17.68 -27.89
CA LYS A 22 -26.93 16.85 -27.03
C LYS A 22 -25.81 16.19 -27.81
N MET A 23 -26.14 15.57 -28.96
CA MET A 23 -25.18 14.88 -29.83
C MET A 23 -24.15 15.83 -30.46
N ARG A 24 -24.54 17.05 -30.80
CA ARG A 24 -23.63 18.07 -31.38
C ARG A 24 -22.48 18.45 -30.41
N TRP A 25 -22.68 18.28 -29.13
CA TRP A 25 -21.66 18.51 -28.11
C TRP A 25 -20.61 17.39 -28.06
N ILE A 26 -20.97 16.18 -28.53
CA ILE A 26 -20.17 14.96 -28.41
C ILE A 26 -19.35 14.70 -29.69
N ASP A 27 -19.96 14.84 -30.87
CA ASP A 27 -19.26 14.64 -32.14
C ASP A 27 -19.53 15.79 -33.12
N ASN A 28 -18.47 16.49 -33.51
CA ASN A 28 -18.55 17.64 -34.43
C ASN A 28 -18.26 17.26 -35.90
N SER A 29 -18.31 15.96 -36.24
CA SER A 29 -18.02 15.54 -37.62
C SER A 29 -19.15 15.92 -38.60
N PRO A 30 -18.82 16.45 -39.81
CA PRO A 30 -19.81 16.92 -40.78
C PRO A 30 -20.72 15.81 -41.35
N ARG A 31 -20.28 14.55 -41.27
CA ARG A 31 -21.03 13.39 -41.74
C ARG A 31 -22.12 12.99 -40.76
N VAL A 32 -21.81 12.95 -39.47
CA VAL A 32 -22.76 12.66 -38.40
C VAL A 32 -23.82 13.75 -38.32
N HIS A 33 -23.43 15.02 -38.47
CA HIS A 33 -24.36 16.14 -38.49
C HIS A 33 -25.41 15.99 -39.63
N ARG A 34 -25.01 15.65 -40.87
CA ARG A 34 -25.97 15.49 -41.95
C ARG A 34 -26.95 14.33 -41.73
N ALA A 35 -26.46 13.21 -41.18
CA ALA A 35 -27.28 12.06 -40.84
C ALA A 35 -28.31 12.36 -39.74
N LEU A 36 -27.94 13.17 -38.74
CA LEU A 36 -28.82 13.57 -37.64
C LEU A 36 -29.96 14.51 -38.06
N TYR A 37 -29.75 15.34 -39.11
CA TYR A 37 -30.80 16.25 -39.59
C TYR A 37 -31.81 15.60 -40.51
N LEU A 38 -31.53 14.44 -41.12
CA LEU A 38 -32.45 13.75 -42.02
C LEU A 38 -33.80 13.37 -41.36
N PRO A 39 -33.84 12.78 -40.15
CA PRO A 39 -35.11 12.47 -39.47
C PRO A 39 -35.93 13.71 -39.12
N ILE A 40 -35.31 14.81 -38.73
CA ILE A 40 -36.06 16.03 -38.39
C ILE A 40 -36.67 16.69 -39.63
N THR A 41 -36.00 16.66 -40.78
CA THR A 41 -36.56 17.17 -42.03
C THR A 41 -37.75 16.33 -42.49
N LEU A 42 -37.68 15.00 -42.33
CA LEU A 42 -38.78 14.07 -42.57
C LEU A 42 -39.97 14.36 -41.66
N LEU A 43 -39.76 14.56 -40.35
CA LEU A 43 -40.79 14.89 -39.37
C LEU A 43 -41.49 16.20 -39.70
N ILE A 44 -40.74 17.22 -40.14
CA ILE A 44 -41.30 18.52 -40.57
C ILE A 44 -42.14 18.35 -41.84
N ALA A 45 -41.67 17.56 -42.84
CA ALA A 45 -42.42 17.27 -44.04
C ALA A 45 -43.73 16.52 -43.74
N PHE A 46 -43.68 15.54 -42.82
CA PHE A 46 -44.91 14.86 -42.36
C PHE A 46 -45.87 15.82 -41.67
N LEU A 47 -45.38 16.70 -40.79
CA LEU A 47 -46.22 17.71 -40.11
C LEU A 47 -46.90 18.64 -41.13
N ALA A 48 -46.16 19.09 -42.16
CA ALA A 48 -46.73 19.91 -43.25
C ALA A 48 -47.84 19.15 -44.02
N GLY A 49 -47.63 17.84 -44.27
CA GLY A 49 -48.66 16.96 -44.85
C GLY A 49 -49.92 16.87 -43.97
N TYR A 50 -49.79 16.74 -42.65
CA TYR A 50 -50.93 16.76 -41.72
C TYR A 50 -51.72 18.07 -41.80
N LEU A 51 -51.01 19.21 -41.78
CA LEU A 51 -51.62 20.53 -41.84
C LEU A 51 -52.32 20.77 -43.20
N ALA A 52 -51.73 20.29 -44.30
CA ALA A 52 -52.34 20.37 -45.63
C ALA A 52 -53.66 19.57 -45.73
N VAL A 53 -53.68 18.32 -45.23
CA VAL A 53 -54.87 17.50 -45.13
C VAL A 53 -55.96 18.12 -44.24
N ALA A 54 -55.56 18.73 -43.13
CA ALA A 54 -56.44 19.41 -42.15
C ALA A 54 -57.11 20.64 -42.82
N TRP A 55 -56.41 21.36 -43.72
CA TRP A 55 -56.85 22.62 -44.30
C TRP A 55 -57.60 22.46 -45.60
N PHE A 56 -57.14 21.55 -46.49
CA PHE A 56 -57.67 21.40 -47.85
C PHE A 56 -58.45 20.13 -48.04
N GLY A 57 -58.37 19.14 -47.18
CA GLY A 57 -58.97 17.83 -47.33
C GLY A 57 -60.36 17.71 -46.70
N LYS A 58 -61.27 16.87 -47.30
CA LYS A 58 -62.41 16.32 -46.57
C LYS A 58 -61.84 15.16 -45.72
N PRO A 59 -61.82 15.24 -44.38
CA PRO A 59 -61.23 14.22 -43.54
C PRO A 59 -62.02 12.90 -43.66
N ASP A 60 -61.48 11.98 -44.46
CA ASP A 60 -61.92 10.59 -44.41
C ASP A 60 -61.28 9.85 -43.26
N LEU A 61 -62.03 9.04 -42.53
CA LEU A 61 -61.61 8.29 -41.39
C LEU A 61 -60.37 7.39 -41.67
N ILE A 62 -60.34 6.84 -42.92
CA ILE A 62 -59.23 5.98 -43.35
C ILE A 62 -57.93 6.75 -43.45
N VAL A 63 -57.93 7.92 -44.09
CA VAL A 63 -56.73 8.78 -44.20
C VAL A 63 -56.26 9.26 -42.84
N ALA A 64 -57.17 9.66 -41.97
CA ALA A 64 -56.83 10.08 -40.58
C ALA A 64 -56.19 8.94 -39.77
N SER A 65 -56.65 7.71 -39.95
CA SER A 65 -56.12 6.53 -39.25
C SER A 65 -54.72 6.14 -39.80
N ILE A 66 -54.49 6.22 -41.09
CA ILE A 66 -53.18 5.94 -41.70
C ILE A 66 -52.15 6.97 -41.24
N LEU A 67 -52.51 8.24 -41.23
CA LEU A 67 -51.64 9.31 -40.74
C LEU A 67 -51.28 9.12 -39.27
N LEU A 68 -52.25 8.85 -38.38
CA LEU A 68 -52.04 8.61 -36.96
C LEU A 68 -51.11 7.39 -36.74
N GLY A 69 -51.35 6.27 -37.46
CA GLY A 69 -50.52 5.09 -37.40
C GLY A 69 -49.07 5.37 -37.82
N GLY A 70 -48.89 6.17 -38.88
CA GLY A 70 -47.56 6.60 -39.35
C GLY A 70 -46.82 7.44 -38.29
N SER A 71 -47.52 8.33 -37.58
CA SER A 71 -46.94 9.14 -36.50
C SER A 71 -46.50 8.30 -35.32
N ILE A 72 -47.30 7.30 -34.93
CA ILE A 72 -46.95 6.36 -33.83
C ILE A 72 -45.74 5.52 -34.25
N PHE A 73 -45.71 5.02 -35.50
CA PHE A 73 -44.60 4.23 -36.01
C PHE A 73 -43.28 5.03 -36.02
N VAL A 74 -43.30 6.28 -36.46
CA VAL A 74 -42.12 7.16 -36.42
C VAL A 74 -41.68 7.43 -34.97
N CYS A 75 -42.64 7.63 -34.06
CA CYS A 75 -42.32 7.80 -32.62
C CYS A 75 -41.59 6.58 -32.06
N ILE A 76 -42.06 5.37 -32.38
CA ILE A 76 -41.45 4.13 -31.92
C ILE A 76 -40.03 3.97 -32.50
N ILE A 77 -39.86 4.22 -33.80
CA ILE A 77 -38.53 4.14 -34.44
C ILE A 77 -37.56 5.12 -33.80
N LEU A 78 -37.97 6.38 -33.60
CA LEU A 78 -37.11 7.37 -32.94
C LEU A 78 -36.76 7.00 -31.49
N MET A 79 -37.71 6.41 -30.77
CA MET A 79 -37.48 5.92 -29.41
C MET A 79 -36.46 4.77 -29.38
N VAL A 80 -36.59 3.81 -30.29
CA VAL A 80 -35.65 2.69 -30.43
C VAL A 80 -34.26 3.17 -30.86
N LEU A 81 -34.21 4.08 -31.84
CA LEU A 81 -32.94 4.65 -32.29
C LEU A 81 -32.24 5.41 -31.16
N TYR A 82 -32.99 6.21 -30.41
CA TYR A 82 -32.45 6.92 -29.22
C TYR A 82 -31.85 5.94 -28.20
N PHE A 83 -32.60 4.89 -27.87
CA PHE A 83 -32.15 3.87 -26.91
C PHE A 83 -30.90 3.13 -27.40
N ILE A 84 -30.84 2.78 -28.70
CA ILE A 84 -29.65 2.11 -29.26
C ILE A 84 -28.43 3.02 -29.21
N VAL A 85 -28.57 4.29 -29.61
CA VAL A 85 -27.44 5.25 -29.58
C VAL A 85 -26.95 5.49 -28.18
N GLU A 86 -27.85 5.68 -27.21
CA GLU A 86 -27.48 5.86 -25.79
C GLU A 86 -26.71 4.63 -25.28
N LYS A 87 -27.19 3.43 -25.56
CA LYS A 87 -26.55 2.19 -25.13
C LYS A 87 -25.19 1.95 -25.81
N VAL A 88 -25.06 2.31 -27.09
CA VAL A 88 -23.76 2.23 -27.79
C VAL A 88 -22.75 3.20 -27.20
N MET A 89 -23.18 4.42 -26.87
CA MET A 89 -22.31 5.42 -26.27
C MET A 89 -21.83 4.99 -24.89
N ASP A 90 -22.73 4.51 -24.02
CA ASP A 90 -22.35 3.99 -22.69
C ASP A 90 -21.39 2.80 -22.82
N SER A 91 -21.57 1.96 -23.83
CA SER A 91 -20.69 0.82 -24.10
C SER A 91 -19.30 1.26 -24.63
N GLU A 92 -19.23 2.31 -25.45
CA GLU A 92 -17.94 2.85 -25.94
C GLU A 92 -17.15 3.52 -24.79
N GLU A 93 -17.83 4.26 -23.91
CA GLU A 93 -17.22 4.89 -22.74
C GLU A 93 -16.63 3.82 -21.78
N ALA A 94 -17.43 2.80 -21.45
CA ALA A 94 -16.96 1.68 -20.63
C ALA A 94 -15.80 0.90 -21.29
N LEU A 95 -15.83 0.74 -22.63
CA LEU A 95 -14.73 0.10 -23.35
C LEU A 95 -13.45 0.95 -23.34
N LEU A 96 -13.58 2.27 -23.42
CA LEU A 96 -12.46 3.19 -23.37
C LEU A 96 -11.80 3.16 -21.98
N GLU A 97 -12.60 3.22 -20.92
CA GLU A 97 -12.13 3.08 -19.54
C GLU A 97 -11.42 1.74 -19.31
N ALA A 98 -12.03 0.64 -19.75
CA ALA A 98 -11.43 -0.68 -19.65
C ALA A 98 -10.09 -0.79 -20.41
N ARG A 99 -9.98 -0.16 -21.59
CA ARG A 99 -8.73 -0.11 -22.36
C ARG A 99 -7.66 0.72 -21.67
N GLN A 100 -8.03 1.87 -21.10
CA GLN A 100 -7.10 2.72 -20.35
C GLN A 100 -6.57 1.99 -19.11
N ALA A 101 -7.44 1.34 -18.34
CA ALA A 101 -7.07 0.52 -17.20
C ALA A 101 -6.12 -0.63 -17.58
N ASN A 102 -6.42 -1.35 -18.69
CA ASN A 102 -5.57 -2.44 -19.17
C ASN A 102 -4.21 -1.95 -19.68
N THR A 103 -4.16 -0.77 -20.30
CA THR A 103 -2.89 -0.15 -20.75
C THR A 103 -2.06 0.26 -19.55
N ALA A 104 -2.66 0.90 -18.54
CA ALA A 104 -1.99 1.25 -17.29
C ALA A 104 -1.42 0.00 -16.59
N LYS A 105 -2.21 -1.08 -16.53
CA LYS A 105 -1.77 -2.38 -15.96
C LYS A 105 -0.60 -3.00 -16.72
N SER A 106 -0.61 -2.93 -18.06
CA SER A 106 0.49 -3.43 -18.88
C SER A 106 1.77 -2.62 -18.69
N GLN A 107 1.65 -1.31 -18.62
CA GLN A 107 2.75 -0.40 -18.33
C GLN A 107 3.34 -0.66 -16.93
N PHE A 108 2.49 -0.96 -15.96
CA PHE A 108 2.87 -1.38 -14.62
C PHE A 108 3.80 -2.59 -14.63
N PHE A 109 3.39 -3.69 -15.26
CA PHE A 109 4.22 -4.90 -15.32
C PHE A 109 5.55 -4.67 -16.04
N ALA A 110 5.56 -3.83 -17.08
CA ALA A 110 6.79 -3.48 -17.79
C ALA A 110 7.76 -2.68 -16.91
N ASN A 111 7.26 -1.67 -16.21
CA ASN A 111 8.07 -0.84 -15.30
C ASN A 111 8.58 -1.67 -14.12
N MET A 112 7.72 -2.49 -13.49
CA MET A 112 8.09 -3.40 -12.41
C MET A 112 9.18 -4.37 -12.81
N SER A 113 9.06 -4.99 -14.01
CA SER A 113 10.10 -5.90 -14.51
C SER A 113 11.45 -5.21 -14.67
N HIS A 114 11.45 -3.94 -15.09
CA HIS A 114 12.66 -3.14 -15.21
C HIS A 114 13.24 -2.83 -13.82
N ASP A 115 12.41 -2.37 -12.88
CA ASP A 115 12.85 -1.91 -11.57
C ASP A 115 13.31 -3.08 -10.67
N LEU A 116 12.73 -4.27 -10.81
CA LEU A 116 13.21 -5.50 -10.17
C LEU A 116 14.53 -6.00 -10.79
N ARG A 117 14.71 -5.84 -12.11
CA ARG A 117 15.92 -6.30 -12.81
C ARG A 117 17.16 -5.49 -12.43
N THR A 118 17.01 -4.19 -12.16
CA THR A 118 18.14 -3.30 -11.86
C THR A 118 18.89 -3.72 -10.59
N PRO A 119 18.26 -3.83 -9.40
CA PRO A 119 18.95 -4.30 -8.21
C PRO A 119 19.41 -5.76 -8.33
N LEU A 120 18.66 -6.63 -9.00
CA LEU A 120 19.08 -8.01 -9.23
C LEU A 120 20.38 -8.08 -10.06
N ASN A 121 20.49 -7.28 -11.13
CA ASN A 121 21.71 -7.21 -11.92
C ASN A 121 22.88 -6.62 -11.12
N ALA A 122 22.62 -5.67 -10.21
CA ALA A 122 23.65 -5.14 -9.31
C ALA A 122 24.15 -6.21 -8.34
N ILE A 123 23.27 -7.00 -7.72
CA ILE A 123 23.63 -8.13 -6.87
C ILE A 123 24.51 -9.12 -7.64
N ILE A 124 24.06 -9.58 -8.81
CA ILE A 124 24.82 -10.54 -9.64
C ILE A 124 26.16 -9.95 -10.07
N GLY A 125 26.19 -8.70 -10.53
CA GLY A 125 27.40 -8.04 -11.01
C GLY A 125 28.45 -7.86 -9.92
N TYR A 126 28.06 -7.35 -8.75
CA TYR A 126 28.99 -7.17 -7.61
C TYR A 126 29.45 -8.52 -7.03
N THR A 127 28.58 -9.54 -7.01
CA THR A 127 28.98 -10.90 -6.63
C THR A 127 30.06 -11.43 -7.58
N GLN A 128 29.89 -11.28 -8.90
CA GLN A 128 30.90 -11.70 -9.89
C GLN A 128 32.22 -10.93 -9.75
N LEU A 129 32.17 -9.64 -9.41
CA LEU A 129 33.37 -8.84 -9.15
C LEU A 129 34.05 -9.26 -7.86
N GLY A 130 33.31 -9.56 -6.80
CA GLY A 130 33.87 -10.06 -5.54
C GLY A 130 34.52 -11.44 -5.63
N LEU A 131 34.02 -12.29 -6.51
CA LEU A 131 34.59 -13.64 -6.74
C LEU A 131 35.90 -13.66 -7.55
N ARG A 132 36.39 -12.52 -8.05
CA ARG A 132 37.68 -12.45 -8.76
C ARG A 132 38.84 -12.62 -7.78
N LYS A 133 39.84 -13.39 -8.18
CA LYS A 133 40.99 -13.70 -7.33
C LYS A 133 41.89 -12.50 -7.01
N ASP A 134 41.79 -11.42 -7.79
CA ASP A 134 42.57 -10.18 -7.67
C ASP A 134 41.85 -9.07 -6.92
N THR A 135 40.66 -9.33 -6.36
CA THR A 135 39.89 -8.35 -5.59
C THR A 135 40.50 -8.10 -4.22
N SER A 136 40.83 -6.84 -3.92
CA SER A 136 41.30 -6.46 -2.58
C SER A 136 40.20 -6.61 -1.52
N THR A 137 40.58 -6.80 -0.24
CA THR A 137 39.64 -6.93 0.88
C THR A 137 38.72 -5.71 1.01
N GLU A 138 39.24 -4.49 0.79
CA GLU A 138 38.46 -3.24 0.83
C GLU A 138 37.45 -3.17 -0.31
N ALA A 139 37.88 -3.57 -1.54
CA ALA A 139 36.94 -3.62 -2.67
C ALA A 139 35.86 -4.68 -2.47
N MET A 140 36.20 -5.83 -1.90
CA MET A 140 35.26 -6.89 -1.54
C MET A 140 34.21 -6.38 -0.55
N HIS A 141 34.63 -5.67 0.51
CA HIS A 141 33.71 -5.08 1.49
C HIS A 141 32.74 -4.09 0.84
N GLY A 142 33.25 -3.20 -0.03
CA GLY A 142 32.40 -2.27 -0.78
C GLY A 142 31.44 -2.97 -1.77
N TYR A 143 31.79 -4.13 -2.31
CA TYR A 143 30.87 -4.92 -3.14
C TYR A 143 29.78 -5.59 -2.29
N LEU A 144 30.11 -6.11 -1.12
CA LEU A 144 29.15 -6.70 -0.18
C LEU A 144 28.14 -5.67 0.32
N GLU A 145 28.57 -4.46 0.65
CA GLU A 145 27.68 -3.35 1.02
C GLU A 145 26.68 -3.01 -0.10
N LYS A 146 27.17 -2.99 -1.36
CA LYS A 146 26.30 -2.72 -2.53
C LYS A 146 25.34 -3.88 -2.81
N ILE A 147 25.75 -5.12 -2.58
CA ILE A 147 24.88 -6.31 -2.67
C ILE A 147 23.79 -6.22 -1.61
N SER A 148 24.13 -5.95 -0.36
CA SER A 148 23.18 -5.80 0.73
C SER A 148 22.17 -4.70 0.43
N SER A 149 22.62 -3.50 0.11
CA SER A 149 21.74 -2.37 -0.23
C SER A 149 20.82 -2.65 -1.42
N SER A 150 21.33 -3.39 -2.45
CA SER A 150 20.50 -3.78 -3.59
C SER A 150 19.49 -4.86 -3.22
N GLY A 151 19.82 -5.75 -2.30
CA GLY A 151 18.92 -6.76 -1.74
C GLY A 151 17.77 -6.15 -0.96
N ASP A 152 18.09 -5.20 -0.07
CA ASP A 152 17.09 -4.46 0.73
C ASP A 152 16.15 -3.67 -0.18
N HIS A 153 16.69 -3.04 -1.22
CA HIS A 153 15.87 -2.35 -2.21
C HIS A 153 14.95 -3.29 -2.98
N LEU A 154 15.45 -4.47 -3.40
CA LEU A 154 14.65 -5.49 -4.09
C LEU A 154 13.52 -6.00 -3.20
N LEU A 155 13.80 -6.25 -1.92
CA LEU A 155 12.79 -6.69 -0.94
C LEU A 155 11.70 -5.64 -0.75
N THR A 156 12.07 -4.36 -0.65
CA THR A 156 11.11 -3.25 -0.57
C THR A 156 10.20 -3.21 -1.80
N LEU A 157 10.77 -3.36 -3.02
CA LEU A 157 10.00 -3.41 -4.26
C LEU A 157 8.99 -4.56 -4.29
N ILE A 158 9.41 -5.76 -3.88
CA ILE A 158 8.53 -6.94 -3.81
C ILE A 158 7.38 -6.70 -2.84
N ASN A 159 7.67 -6.17 -1.65
CA ASN A 159 6.66 -5.90 -0.64
C ASN A 159 5.66 -4.82 -1.10
N ASP A 160 6.12 -3.77 -1.80
CA ASP A 160 5.26 -2.74 -2.38
C ASP A 160 4.30 -3.33 -3.44
N VAL A 161 4.80 -4.24 -4.30
CA VAL A 161 3.98 -4.94 -5.31
C VAL A 161 2.93 -5.83 -4.67
N LEU A 162 3.32 -6.61 -3.66
CA LEU A 162 2.39 -7.49 -2.94
C LEU A 162 1.30 -6.69 -2.24
N GLU A 163 1.65 -5.56 -1.64
CA GLU A 163 0.67 -4.70 -0.98
C GLU A 163 -0.24 -4.00 -1.99
N MET A 164 0.29 -3.50 -3.10
CA MET A 164 -0.54 -2.93 -4.17
C MET A 164 -1.53 -3.96 -4.72
N SER A 165 -1.11 -5.22 -4.87
CA SER A 165 -2.00 -6.31 -5.27
C SER A 165 -3.13 -6.55 -4.25
N ARG A 166 -2.85 -6.45 -2.95
CA ARG A 166 -3.87 -6.56 -1.89
C ARG A 166 -4.85 -5.38 -1.90
N ILE A 167 -4.35 -4.18 -2.20
CA ILE A 167 -5.18 -2.98 -2.36
C ILE A 167 -6.14 -3.15 -3.55
N GLU A 168 -5.65 -3.56 -4.73
CA GLU A 168 -6.46 -3.76 -5.93
C GLU A 168 -7.54 -4.85 -5.75
N THR A 169 -7.26 -5.89 -4.97
CA THR A 169 -8.20 -7.00 -4.72
C THR A 169 -9.18 -6.71 -3.57
N GLY A 170 -9.06 -5.56 -2.89
CA GLY A 170 -9.91 -5.20 -1.77
C GLY A 170 -9.66 -6.03 -0.49
N HIS A 171 -8.55 -6.76 -0.42
CA HIS A 171 -8.17 -7.61 0.72
C HIS A 171 -7.27 -6.86 1.71
N MET A 172 -7.52 -5.57 1.91
CA MET A 172 -6.79 -4.75 2.86
C MET A 172 -7.49 -4.79 4.22
N GLU A 173 -7.17 -5.77 5.04
CA GLU A 173 -7.69 -5.86 6.41
C GLU A 173 -6.86 -4.99 7.36
N LEU A 174 -7.54 -4.20 8.20
CA LEU A 174 -6.93 -3.47 9.30
C LEU A 174 -6.76 -4.41 10.49
N LYS A 175 -5.65 -4.26 11.20
CA LYS A 175 -5.36 -4.99 12.43
C LYS A 175 -5.17 -4.03 13.60
N PRO A 176 -6.29 -3.48 14.14
CA PRO A 176 -6.20 -2.54 15.23
C PRO A 176 -5.68 -3.24 16.48
N ALA A 177 -4.65 -2.65 17.07
CA ALA A 177 -4.04 -3.07 18.33
C ALA A 177 -3.86 -1.85 19.24
N GLU A 178 -3.74 -2.10 20.53
CA GLU A 178 -3.35 -1.06 21.47
C GLU A 178 -1.97 -0.51 21.08
N THR A 179 -1.91 0.80 20.82
CA THR A 179 -0.74 1.47 20.25
C THR A 179 -0.51 2.80 20.96
N ASP A 180 0.74 3.06 21.33
CA ASP A 180 1.16 4.39 21.74
C ASP A 180 1.68 5.16 20.52
N LEU A 181 0.99 6.22 20.14
CA LEU A 181 1.35 7.07 18.98
C LEU A 181 2.72 7.73 19.16
N CYS A 182 3.12 7.97 20.39
CA CYS A 182 4.44 8.55 20.71
C CYS A 182 5.56 7.57 20.41
N ASP A 183 5.39 6.30 20.74
CA ASP A 183 6.37 5.26 20.42
C ASP A 183 6.57 5.14 18.89
N VAL A 184 5.49 5.18 18.13
CA VAL A 184 5.56 5.17 16.66
C VAL A 184 6.27 6.42 16.14
N LEU A 185 5.91 7.61 16.63
CA LEU A 185 6.46 8.88 16.18
C LEU A 185 7.97 8.97 16.48
N TYR A 186 8.37 8.68 17.72
CA TYR A 186 9.77 8.77 18.12
C TYR A 186 10.61 7.59 17.58
N GLY A 187 10.01 6.44 17.34
CA GLY A 187 10.67 5.34 16.64
C GLY A 187 11.15 5.74 15.25
N VAL A 188 10.32 6.47 14.50
CA VAL A 188 10.72 7.02 13.19
C VAL A 188 11.81 8.09 13.33
N ARG A 189 11.74 8.96 14.36
CA ARG A 189 12.81 9.90 14.67
C ARG A 189 14.15 9.19 14.82
N ASP A 190 14.18 8.16 15.65
CA ASP A 190 15.42 7.45 15.99
C ASP A 190 16.01 6.73 14.76
N MET A 191 15.18 6.23 13.86
CA MET A 191 15.63 5.63 12.61
C MET A 191 16.30 6.63 11.65
N PHE A 192 15.82 7.86 11.55
CA PHE A 192 16.31 8.82 10.58
C PHE A 192 17.29 9.84 11.15
N ALA A 193 17.40 9.99 12.47
CA ALA A 193 18.20 11.03 13.12
C ALA A 193 19.66 11.03 12.65
N GLU A 194 20.31 9.86 12.61
CA GLU A 194 21.72 9.75 12.18
C GLU A 194 21.88 10.02 10.69
N GLN A 195 20.98 9.52 9.85
CA GLN A 195 21.02 9.74 8.40
C GLN A 195 20.81 11.22 8.06
N MET A 196 19.87 11.89 8.73
CA MET A 196 19.63 13.32 8.59
C MET A 196 20.84 14.13 9.02
N ARG A 197 21.46 13.76 10.15
CA ARG A 197 22.69 14.39 10.66
C ARG A 197 23.86 14.24 9.68
N GLN A 198 24.06 13.05 9.12
CA GLN A 198 25.12 12.78 8.13
C GLN A 198 24.91 13.58 6.82
N LYS A 199 23.66 13.79 6.43
CA LYS A 199 23.28 14.61 5.26
C LYS A 199 23.25 16.12 5.60
N ASN A 200 23.53 16.53 6.84
CA ASN A 200 23.44 17.91 7.31
C ASN A 200 22.05 18.53 7.07
N VAL A 201 20.97 17.76 7.34
CA VAL A 201 19.57 18.20 7.29
C VAL A 201 19.05 18.37 8.70
N ALA A 202 18.46 19.55 9.00
CA ALA A 202 17.84 19.79 10.30
C ALA A 202 16.56 18.92 10.42
N PHE A 203 16.51 18.05 11.44
CA PHE A 203 15.38 17.13 11.63
C PHE A 203 14.72 17.38 12.98
N THR A 204 13.42 17.68 12.97
CA THR A 204 12.63 17.91 14.18
C THR A 204 11.41 17.02 14.19
N VAL A 205 11.11 16.44 15.36
CA VAL A 205 9.92 15.61 15.58
C VAL A 205 9.23 16.11 16.84
N ASP A 206 7.95 16.47 16.70
CA ASP A 206 7.17 17.09 17.76
C ASP A 206 5.83 16.37 17.94
N GLY A 207 5.58 15.86 19.15
CA GLY A 207 4.33 15.24 19.60
C GLY A 207 3.72 15.93 20.83
N ASP A 208 4.23 17.09 21.25
CA ASP A 208 3.85 17.74 22.52
C ASP A 208 2.36 18.13 22.60
N ALA A 209 1.69 18.29 21.45
CA ALA A 209 0.26 18.60 21.37
C ALA A 209 -0.67 17.37 21.43
N VAL A 210 -0.15 16.18 21.67
CA VAL A 210 -0.91 14.95 21.85
C VAL A 210 -1.27 14.81 23.34
N GLN A 211 -2.56 14.74 23.65
CA GLN A 211 -3.06 14.55 25.01
C GLN A 211 -3.37 13.09 25.34
N ASN A 212 -3.84 12.35 24.32
CA ASN A 212 -4.16 10.93 24.42
C ASN A 212 -3.31 10.18 23.41
N SER A 213 -2.18 9.62 23.86
CA SER A 213 -1.25 8.89 22.98
C SER A 213 -1.65 7.43 22.78
N ARG A 214 -2.33 6.81 23.75
CA ARG A 214 -2.76 5.41 23.69
C ARG A 214 -4.09 5.26 22.98
N VAL A 215 -4.05 4.62 21.82
CA VAL A 215 -5.20 4.45 20.93
C VAL A 215 -5.30 3.03 20.42
N LEU A 216 -6.46 2.68 19.87
CA LEU A 216 -6.65 1.44 19.12
C LEU A 216 -6.45 1.75 17.63
N CYS A 217 -5.31 1.36 17.06
CA CYS A 217 -5.02 1.55 15.63
C CYS A 217 -4.09 0.45 15.08
N ASP A 218 -3.95 0.41 13.76
CA ASP A 218 -2.95 -0.45 13.12
C ASP A 218 -1.57 0.24 13.14
N ALA A 219 -0.77 -0.08 14.14
CA ALA A 219 0.56 0.50 14.36
C ALA A 219 1.50 0.30 13.16
N ASN A 220 1.43 -0.88 12.50
CA ASN A 220 2.28 -1.19 11.35
C ASN A 220 1.96 -0.30 10.16
N ARG A 221 0.68 -0.07 9.89
CA ARG A 221 0.25 0.85 8.83
C ARG A 221 0.62 2.28 9.12
N LEU A 222 0.37 2.74 10.35
CA LEU A 222 0.75 4.09 10.77
C LEU A 222 2.26 4.32 10.66
N ASN A 223 3.05 3.36 11.12
CA ASN A 223 4.51 3.39 10.98
C ASN A 223 4.93 3.45 9.51
N ARG A 224 4.31 2.66 8.65
CA ARG A 224 4.60 2.65 7.21
C ARG A 224 4.24 3.97 6.51
N ILE A 225 3.12 4.60 6.86
CA ILE A 225 2.76 5.94 6.40
C ILE A 225 3.88 6.93 6.76
N LEU A 226 4.29 6.95 8.03
CA LEU A 226 5.36 7.81 8.53
C LEU A 226 6.69 7.55 7.82
N LEU A 227 7.13 6.29 7.76
CA LEU A 227 8.38 5.90 7.10
C LEU A 227 8.42 6.35 5.64
N ASN A 228 7.32 6.19 4.91
CA ASN A 228 7.25 6.59 3.52
C ASN A 228 7.32 8.11 3.33
N LEU A 229 6.58 8.86 4.14
CA LEU A 229 6.61 10.33 4.09
C LEU A 229 7.99 10.88 4.50
N VAL A 230 8.58 10.38 5.59
CA VAL A 230 9.88 10.84 6.09
C VAL A 230 11.02 10.42 5.17
N SER A 231 10.98 9.23 4.59
CA SER A 231 12.00 8.80 3.61
C SER A 231 11.96 9.65 2.35
N ASN A 232 10.77 10.02 1.86
CA ASN A 232 10.64 10.94 0.74
C ASN A 232 11.20 12.32 1.11
N ALA A 233 10.84 12.87 2.26
CA ALA A 233 11.40 14.13 2.75
C ALA A 233 12.94 14.08 2.85
N TYR A 234 13.52 12.99 3.38
CA TYR A 234 14.96 12.79 3.42
C TYR A 234 15.61 12.75 2.05
N ILE A 235 15.02 12.01 1.11
CA ILE A 235 15.57 11.84 -0.24
C ILE A 235 15.59 13.17 -0.98
N PHE A 236 14.49 13.93 -0.95
CA PHE A 236 14.29 15.12 -1.77
C PHE A 236 14.74 16.44 -1.11
N THR A 237 15.10 16.44 0.17
CA THR A 237 15.68 17.60 0.83
C THR A 237 17.20 17.65 0.59
N PRO A 238 17.75 18.72 0.01
CA PRO A 238 19.20 18.87 -0.17
C PRO A 238 19.91 19.11 1.17
N GLU A 239 21.23 18.98 1.15
CA GLU A 239 22.09 19.35 2.28
C GLU A 239 21.82 20.79 2.73
N GLY A 240 21.74 21.01 4.03
CA GLY A 240 21.42 22.32 4.65
C GLY A 240 19.92 22.63 4.72
N GLY A 241 19.05 21.73 4.23
CA GLY A 241 17.60 21.86 4.37
C GLY A 241 17.07 21.40 5.72
N SER A 242 15.74 21.36 5.84
CA SER A 242 15.05 20.92 7.06
C SER A 242 13.89 19.99 6.76
N VAL A 243 13.65 19.04 7.68
CA VAL A 243 12.49 18.15 7.71
C VAL A 243 11.86 18.25 9.09
N SER A 244 10.55 18.43 9.16
CA SER A 244 9.80 18.45 10.41
C SER A 244 8.63 17.48 10.36
N VAL A 245 8.46 16.71 11.42
CA VAL A 245 7.32 15.81 11.63
C VAL A 245 6.58 16.29 12.86
N THR A 246 5.28 16.53 12.74
CA THR A 246 4.46 17.00 13.87
C THR A 246 3.21 16.14 13.97
N LEU A 247 2.91 15.68 15.19
CA LEU A 247 1.65 15.00 15.50
C LEU A 247 0.88 15.85 16.52
N LYS A 248 -0.35 16.20 16.19
CA LYS A 248 -1.25 17.00 17.05
C LYS A 248 -2.58 16.30 17.21
N GLN A 249 -3.13 16.36 18.40
CA GLN A 249 -4.52 16.04 18.63
C GLN A 249 -5.36 17.28 18.39
N THR A 250 -6.24 17.24 17.38
CA THR A 250 -7.05 18.39 16.95
C THR A 250 -8.43 18.42 17.57
N GLY A 251 -8.92 17.27 18.05
CA GLY A 251 -10.24 17.15 18.67
C GLY A 251 -10.42 15.85 19.45
N ARG A 252 -11.47 15.82 20.27
CA ARG A 252 -11.94 14.61 20.95
C ARG A 252 -13.47 14.61 21.00
N ARG A 253 -14.07 13.46 20.66
CA ARG A 253 -15.53 13.24 20.70
C ARG A 253 -15.80 11.89 21.36
N ASN A 254 -16.23 11.91 22.61
CA ASN A 254 -16.44 10.70 23.43
C ASN A 254 -15.14 9.87 23.50
N ASP A 255 -15.19 8.63 22.96
CA ASP A 255 -14.06 7.69 22.95
C ASP A 255 -13.20 7.81 21.69
N LEU A 256 -13.47 8.75 20.79
CA LEU A 256 -12.71 9.01 19.57
C LEU A 256 -11.89 10.30 19.70
N ALA A 257 -10.66 10.30 19.23
CA ALA A 257 -9.83 11.48 19.10
C ALA A 257 -9.33 11.65 17.66
N ASP A 258 -9.33 12.92 17.23
CA ASP A 258 -8.88 13.33 15.90
C ASP A 258 -7.41 13.77 15.99
N TYR A 259 -6.58 13.24 15.09
CA TYR A 259 -5.14 13.51 15.02
C TYR A 259 -4.77 14.08 13.66
N GLU A 260 -3.88 15.06 13.68
CA GLU A 260 -3.23 15.63 12.50
C GLU A 260 -1.75 15.30 12.55
N LEU A 261 -1.29 14.52 11.58
CA LEU A 261 0.11 14.23 11.35
C LEU A 261 0.58 15.06 10.16
N THR A 262 1.62 15.87 10.35
CA THR A 262 2.23 16.65 9.28
C THR A 262 3.69 16.27 9.09
N VAL A 263 4.10 16.17 7.82
CA VAL A 263 5.51 16.02 7.42
C VAL A 263 5.81 17.15 6.44
N ALA A 264 6.70 18.05 6.86
CA ALA A 264 7.12 19.20 6.04
C ALA A 264 8.61 19.10 5.74
N ASP A 265 8.98 19.40 4.49
CA ASP A 265 10.35 19.47 4.03
C ASP A 265 10.61 20.77 3.27
N THR A 266 11.88 21.20 3.25
CA THR A 266 12.37 22.32 2.43
C THR A 266 13.12 21.81 1.20
N GLY A 267 12.63 20.73 0.62
CA GLY A 267 13.22 20.07 -0.53
C GLY A 267 12.96 20.78 -1.87
N ILE A 268 13.17 20.03 -2.94
CA ILE A 268 12.99 20.52 -4.31
C ILE A 268 11.54 20.88 -4.64
N GLY A 269 10.57 20.42 -3.83
CA GLY A 269 9.14 20.60 -4.10
C GLY A 269 8.69 19.92 -5.40
N MET A 270 7.43 20.12 -5.77
CA MET A 270 6.78 19.49 -6.91
C MET A 270 6.02 20.52 -7.74
N SER A 271 5.84 20.22 -9.03
CA SER A 271 4.93 20.97 -9.89
C SER A 271 3.47 20.78 -9.47
N GLU A 272 2.62 21.74 -9.71
CA GLU A 272 1.18 21.66 -9.38
C GLU A 272 0.50 20.49 -10.11
N GLU A 273 0.90 20.23 -11.37
CA GLU A 273 0.39 19.10 -12.15
C GLU A 273 0.77 17.73 -11.53
N PHE A 274 1.99 17.61 -11.01
CA PHE A 274 2.45 16.38 -10.37
C PHE A 274 1.84 16.23 -8.97
N ALA A 275 1.77 17.28 -8.17
CA ALA A 275 1.15 17.28 -6.86
C ALA A 275 -0.32 16.80 -6.90
N ALA A 276 -1.06 17.17 -7.95
CA ALA A 276 -2.44 16.69 -8.15
C ALA A 276 -2.55 15.18 -8.40
N ARG A 277 -1.48 14.52 -8.86
CA ARG A 277 -1.46 13.10 -9.23
C ARG A 277 -0.48 12.25 -8.42
N ILE A 278 0.17 12.82 -7.39
CA ILE A 278 1.21 12.11 -6.62
C ILE A 278 0.71 10.83 -5.94
N PHE A 279 -0.58 10.75 -5.67
CA PHE A 279 -1.22 9.57 -5.07
C PHE A 279 -1.68 8.54 -6.10
N GLU A 280 -1.58 8.82 -7.41
CA GLU A 280 -1.83 7.84 -8.44
C GLU A 280 -0.68 6.82 -8.50
N PRO A 281 -0.98 5.53 -8.67
CA PRO A 281 0.07 4.52 -8.77
C PRO A 281 1.02 4.81 -9.93
N PHE A 282 2.35 4.64 -9.69
CA PHE A 282 3.43 4.76 -10.70
C PHE A 282 3.73 6.18 -11.20
N GLU A 283 3.09 7.20 -10.63
CA GLU A 283 3.42 8.57 -10.98
C GLU A 283 4.81 8.96 -10.44
N ARG A 284 5.60 9.58 -11.31
CA ARG A 284 6.95 10.07 -11.02
C ARG A 284 7.20 11.36 -11.77
N GLU A 285 7.69 12.37 -11.08
CA GLU A 285 8.09 13.62 -11.74
C GLU A 285 9.41 13.43 -12.51
N ARG A 286 9.34 13.52 -13.83
CA ARG A 286 10.50 13.40 -14.73
C ARG A 286 11.13 14.78 -14.95
N THR A 287 11.87 15.27 -13.99
CA THR A 287 12.69 16.47 -14.18
C THR A 287 14.17 16.12 -14.28
N SER A 288 14.96 16.98 -14.93
CA SER A 288 16.41 16.80 -15.05
C SER A 288 17.13 16.69 -13.70
N THR A 289 16.52 17.24 -12.66
CA THR A 289 17.06 17.25 -11.28
C THR A 289 16.81 15.93 -10.55
N VAL A 290 15.78 15.16 -10.95
CA VAL A 290 15.33 13.93 -10.29
C VAL A 290 15.73 12.67 -11.07
N SER A 291 16.32 12.81 -12.25
CA SER A 291 16.63 11.69 -13.16
C SER A 291 17.61 10.62 -12.62
N GLY A 292 18.16 10.81 -11.42
CA GLY A 292 19.06 9.85 -10.75
C GLY A 292 18.47 9.18 -9.50
N ILE A 293 17.28 9.60 -9.03
CA ILE A 293 16.67 9.06 -7.81
C ILE A 293 15.76 7.90 -8.18
N GLN A 294 16.12 6.69 -7.74
CA GLN A 294 15.31 5.48 -7.91
C GLN A 294 14.13 5.47 -6.92
N GLY A 295 12.93 5.16 -7.43
CA GLY A 295 11.73 4.97 -6.62
C GLY A 295 10.66 4.23 -7.42
N THR A 296 9.79 3.47 -6.75
CA THR A 296 8.74 2.65 -7.37
C THR A 296 7.58 3.45 -7.95
N GLY A 297 7.34 4.66 -7.42
CA GLY A 297 6.11 5.40 -7.64
C GLY A 297 4.88 4.75 -6.99
N LEU A 298 5.07 3.72 -6.16
CA LEU A 298 4.00 3.04 -5.42
C LEU A 298 3.81 3.59 -4.01
N GLY A 299 4.87 4.07 -3.38
CA GLY A 299 4.87 4.46 -1.97
C GLY A 299 3.74 5.43 -1.62
N MET A 300 3.53 6.48 -2.41
CA MET A 300 2.47 7.47 -2.13
C MET A 300 1.06 6.91 -2.37
N ALA A 301 0.89 6.06 -3.38
CA ALA A 301 -0.38 5.37 -3.62
C ALA A 301 -0.72 4.40 -2.48
N ILE A 302 0.27 3.65 -1.98
CA ILE A 302 0.13 2.77 -0.81
C ILE A 302 -0.18 3.59 0.45
N THR A 303 0.50 4.73 0.63
CA THR A 303 0.21 5.64 1.74
C THR A 303 -1.23 6.13 1.70
N LYS A 304 -1.71 6.59 0.55
CA LYS A 304 -3.10 7.02 0.36
C LYS A 304 -4.08 5.90 0.67
N ALA A 305 -3.87 4.71 0.11
CA ALA A 305 -4.73 3.55 0.37
C ALA A 305 -4.73 3.14 1.86
N SER A 306 -3.57 3.22 2.53
CA SER A 306 -3.46 2.95 3.97
C SER A 306 -4.24 3.96 4.79
N VAL A 307 -4.12 5.26 4.49
CA VAL A 307 -4.89 6.32 5.13
C VAL A 307 -6.40 6.15 4.89
N ASP A 308 -6.80 5.87 3.65
CA ASP A 308 -8.21 5.65 3.30
C ASP A 308 -8.79 4.41 4.00
N SER A 309 -8.01 3.33 4.15
CA SER A 309 -8.45 2.14 4.90
C SER A 309 -8.66 2.40 6.39
N MET A 310 -8.02 3.43 6.93
CA MET A 310 -8.16 3.89 8.32
C MET A 310 -9.22 5.01 8.45
N ASP A 311 -10.09 5.20 7.44
CA ASP A 311 -11.10 6.26 7.36
C ASP A 311 -10.52 7.67 7.51
N GLY A 312 -9.25 7.86 7.13
CA GLY A 312 -8.50 9.11 7.19
C GLY A 312 -8.52 9.90 5.89
N CYS A 313 -7.81 11.02 5.91
CA CYS A 313 -7.59 11.85 4.73
C CYS A 313 -6.11 12.27 4.66
N ILE A 314 -5.53 12.26 3.46
CA ILE A 314 -4.19 12.79 3.20
C ILE A 314 -4.27 13.89 2.14
N ASP A 315 -3.60 15.00 2.41
CA ASP A 315 -3.46 16.15 1.50
C ASP A 315 -1.98 16.52 1.32
N VAL A 316 -1.66 17.19 0.20
CA VAL A 316 -0.32 17.67 -0.10
C VAL A 316 -0.35 19.11 -0.60
N GLN A 317 0.53 19.91 -0.04
CA GLN A 317 0.82 21.26 -0.52
C GLN A 317 2.30 21.32 -0.87
N SER A 318 2.62 21.63 -2.12
CA SER A 318 4.00 21.69 -2.58
C SER A 318 4.18 22.77 -3.65
N ARG A 319 5.35 23.37 -3.68
CA ARG A 319 5.80 24.26 -4.73
C ARG A 319 7.23 23.97 -5.09
N GLN A 320 7.51 24.00 -6.38
CA GLN A 320 8.83 23.73 -6.91
C GLN A 320 9.85 24.74 -6.35
N GLY A 321 10.91 24.23 -5.69
CA GLY A 321 11.94 25.03 -5.03
C GLY A 321 11.61 25.50 -3.61
N GLU A 322 10.40 25.27 -3.08
CA GLU A 322 9.98 25.69 -1.74
C GLU A 322 9.82 24.51 -0.77
N GLY A 323 9.71 23.28 -1.29
CA GLY A 323 9.50 22.06 -0.50
C GLY A 323 8.06 21.54 -0.55
N SER A 324 7.74 20.61 0.36
CA SER A 324 6.43 19.96 0.43
C SER A 324 5.92 19.86 1.87
N LEU A 325 4.60 19.93 2.00
CA LEU A 325 3.87 19.68 3.26
C LEU A 325 2.82 18.60 2.98
N PHE A 326 2.97 17.46 3.64
CA PHE A 326 1.96 16.41 3.68
C PHE A 326 1.20 16.49 4.98
N THR A 327 -0.13 16.44 4.90
CA THR A 327 -1.04 16.46 6.06
C THR A 327 -1.92 15.22 6.05
N VAL A 328 -1.86 14.42 7.11
CA VAL A 328 -2.67 13.22 7.30
C VAL A 328 -3.61 13.44 8.49
N LEU A 329 -4.89 13.26 8.26
CA LEU A 329 -5.94 13.35 9.30
C LEU A 329 -6.45 11.94 9.59
N LEU A 330 -6.42 11.55 10.86
CA LEU A 330 -6.82 10.23 11.34
C LEU A 330 -7.68 10.36 12.59
N THR A 331 -8.63 9.43 12.77
CA THR A 331 -9.48 9.37 13.96
C THR A 331 -9.36 7.99 14.59
N PHE A 332 -9.01 7.94 15.88
CA PHE A 332 -8.81 6.66 16.58
C PHE A 332 -9.63 6.59 17.87
N PRO A 333 -10.10 5.38 18.25
CA PRO A 333 -10.59 5.12 19.59
C PRO A 333 -9.48 5.30 20.63
N VAL A 334 -9.76 6.08 21.68
CA VAL A 334 -8.84 6.32 22.79
C VAL A 334 -9.04 5.25 23.85
N LEU A 335 -7.97 4.66 24.32
CA LEU A 335 -8.01 3.72 25.44
C LEU A 335 -8.06 4.49 26.75
N SER A 336 -8.99 4.12 27.63
CA SER A 336 -9.23 4.77 28.93
C SER A 336 -8.05 4.47 29.86
N GLY A 337 -7.20 5.44 30.09
CA GLY A 337 -6.07 5.38 31.03
C GLY A 337 -5.16 6.59 30.83
N GLU A 338 -4.77 7.24 31.88
CA GLU A 338 -3.87 8.37 32.02
C GLU A 338 -3.74 9.35 30.83
N GLU A 339 -4.11 10.60 31.04
CA GLU A 339 -3.74 11.73 30.18
C GLU A 339 -2.19 11.88 30.19
N GLY A 340 -1.53 11.11 29.35
CA GLY A 340 -0.08 11.14 29.13
C GLY A 340 0.20 11.76 27.78
N GLY A 341 0.65 13.01 27.74
CA GLY A 341 1.20 13.61 26.52
C GLY A 341 2.49 12.93 26.10
N CYS A 342 2.87 13.04 24.83
CA CYS A 342 4.15 12.58 24.34
C CYS A 342 5.29 13.31 25.09
N ARG A 343 5.81 12.71 26.13
CA ARG A 343 7.03 13.17 26.76
C ARG A 343 8.20 12.44 26.14
N CYS A 344 9.16 13.19 25.64
CA CYS A 344 10.44 12.65 25.22
C CYS A 344 11.17 12.12 26.46
N GLU A 345 10.90 10.88 26.87
CA GLU A 345 11.84 10.18 27.73
C GLU A 345 12.97 9.72 26.80
N GLU A 346 14.16 10.28 27.00
CA GLU A 346 15.38 9.73 26.41
C GLU A 346 15.43 8.26 26.85
N LYS A 347 15.06 7.33 25.95
CA LYS A 347 15.32 5.92 26.18
C LYS A 347 16.82 5.78 26.43
N PRO A 348 17.25 5.06 27.47
CA PRO A 348 18.66 4.86 27.72
C PRO A 348 19.37 4.34 26.48
N GLU A 349 20.57 4.87 26.28
CA GLU A 349 21.50 4.56 25.20
C GLU A 349 21.53 3.06 24.87
N LYS A 350 21.81 2.78 23.56
CA LYS A 350 22.01 1.46 22.96
C LYS A 350 22.37 0.38 23.99
N PRO A 351 21.70 -0.78 23.96
CA PRO A 351 22.12 -1.89 24.79
C PRO A 351 23.61 -2.15 24.51
N GLU A 352 24.42 -2.05 25.58
CA GLU A 352 25.82 -2.49 25.53
C GLU A 352 25.85 -3.88 24.89
N LYS A 353 26.80 -4.14 23.99
CA LYS A 353 27.00 -5.47 23.41
C LYS A 353 27.07 -6.47 24.55
N ARG A 354 25.99 -7.22 24.77
CA ARG A 354 25.97 -8.27 25.79
C ARG A 354 26.84 -9.42 25.32
N ASP A 355 27.49 -10.05 26.26
CA ASP A 355 28.28 -11.27 26.01
C ASP A 355 27.36 -12.48 26.16
N TYR A 356 27.12 -13.17 25.07
CA TYR A 356 26.31 -14.39 25.01
C TYR A 356 27.17 -15.67 25.16
N THR A 357 28.42 -15.54 25.48
CA THR A 357 29.36 -16.67 25.64
C THR A 357 28.84 -17.68 26.68
N GLY A 358 28.75 -18.94 26.30
CA GLY A 358 28.24 -20.01 27.15
C GLY A 358 26.73 -20.27 27.04
N ARG A 359 25.99 -19.42 26.32
CA ARG A 359 24.57 -19.64 26.01
C ARG A 359 24.43 -20.55 24.78
N ARG A 360 23.47 -21.47 24.80
CA ARG A 360 23.22 -22.42 23.71
C ARG A 360 21.78 -22.32 23.19
N LEU A 361 21.65 -22.20 21.90
CA LEU A 361 20.35 -22.11 21.21
C LEU A 361 20.14 -23.32 20.32
N LEU A 362 18.87 -23.74 20.20
CA LEU A 362 18.43 -24.71 19.19
C LEU A 362 17.70 -23.93 18.09
N LEU A 363 18.20 -24.00 16.86
CA LEU A 363 17.65 -23.33 15.69
C LEU A 363 16.96 -24.37 14.78
N ALA A 364 15.64 -24.27 14.64
CA ALA A 364 14.84 -25.09 13.73
C ALA A 364 14.44 -24.24 12.51
N GLU A 365 14.97 -24.58 11.34
CA GLU A 365 14.74 -23.90 10.07
C GLU A 365 14.95 -24.91 8.92
N ASP A 366 13.99 -25.03 8.02
CA ASP A 366 14.04 -26.02 6.93
C ASP A 366 14.93 -25.57 5.76
N ASN A 367 14.95 -24.27 5.47
CA ASN A 367 15.75 -23.70 4.41
C ASN A 367 17.23 -23.65 4.81
N GLU A 368 18.09 -24.36 4.06
CA GLU A 368 19.53 -24.47 4.32
C GLU A 368 20.22 -23.09 4.35
N ILE A 369 19.86 -22.19 3.42
CA ILE A 369 20.47 -20.86 3.34
C ILE A 369 20.09 -20.02 4.55
N ASN A 370 18.79 -20.00 4.92
CA ASN A 370 18.32 -19.25 6.08
C ASN A 370 18.97 -19.78 7.37
N ARG A 371 19.08 -21.11 7.48
CA ARG A 371 19.71 -21.79 8.61
C ARG A 371 21.19 -21.43 8.74
N GLU A 372 21.95 -21.42 7.63
CA GLU A 372 23.35 -20.98 7.62
C GLU A 372 23.50 -19.52 8.04
N ILE A 373 22.67 -18.62 7.51
CA ILE A 373 22.70 -17.19 7.84
C ILE A 373 22.40 -16.97 9.32
N ALA A 374 21.32 -17.55 9.83
CA ALA A 374 20.94 -17.40 11.24
C ALA A 374 22.00 -17.98 12.17
N CYS A 375 22.53 -19.16 11.85
CA CYS A 375 23.61 -19.81 12.60
C CYS A 375 24.87 -18.92 12.63
N ALA A 376 25.29 -18.34 11.50
CA ALA A 376 26.45 -17.46 11.42
C ALA A 376 26.26 -16.21 12.29
N ILE A 377 25.11 -15.53 12.20
CA ILE A 377 24.79 -14.32 12.99
C ILE A 377 24.84 -14.63 14.49
N LEU A 378 24.21 -15.71 14.93
CA LEU A 378 24.15 -16.11 16.34
C LEU A 378 25.51 -16.55 16.88
N THR A 379 26.28 -17.28 16.08
CA THR A 379 27.64 -17.73 16.45
C THR A 379 28.61 -16.55 16.55
N ASP A 380 28.52 -15.56 15.64
CA ASP A 380 29.33 -14.34 15.69
C ASP A 380 29.03 -13.48 16.94
N ALA A 381 27.81 -13.55 17.45
CA ALA A 381 27.42 -12.92 18.69
C ALA A 381 27.89 -13.67 19.95
N GLY A 382 28.38 -14.91 19.84
CA GLY A 382 28.91 -15.71 20.93
C GLY A 382 28.06 -16.87 21.40
N PHE A 383 26.89 -17.15 20.74
CA PHE A 383 26.07 -18.31 21.06
C PHE A 383 26.67 -19.60 20.55
N ALA A 384 26.46 -20.70 21.28
CA ALA A 384 26.58 -22.05 20.72
C ALA A 384 25.24 -22.41 20.08
N VAL A 385 25.23 -22.79 18.79
CA VAL A 385 24.00 -23.05 18.03
C VAL A 385 23.99 -24.48 17.53
N ASP A 386 22.96 -25.23 17.91
CA ASP A 386 22.64 -26.52 17.31
C ASP A 386 21.46 -26.33 16.33
N THR A 387 21.50 -27.04 15.20
CA THR A 387 20.52 -26.84 14.13
C THR A 387 19.66 -28.05 13.87
N ALA A 388 18.38 -27.82 13.59
CA ALA A 388 17.39 -28.83 13.18
C ALA A 388 16.77 -28.43 11.84
N GLU A 389 16.53 -29.39 10.94
CA GLU A 389 15.98 -29.14 9.59
C GLU A 389 14.44 -29.17 9.54
N ASN A 390 13.78 -29.53 10.64
CA ASN A 390 12.32 -29.53 10.80
C ASN A 390 11.95 -29.63 12.29
N GLY A 391 10.64 -29.45 12.59
CA GLY A 391 10.14 -29.52 13.96
C GLY A 391 10.35 -30.87 14.64
N GLN A 392 10.25 -31.99 13.91
CA GLN A 392 10.43 -33.30 14.48
C GLN A 392 11.86 -33.55 14.96
N VAL A 393 12.86 -33.09 14.19
CA VAL A 393 14.27 -33.16 14.57
C VAL A 393 14.52 -32.29 15.79
N ALA A 394 13.96 -31.05 15.82
CA ALA A 394 14.10 -30.15 16.96
C ALA A 394 13.53 -30.75 18.26
N VAL A 395 12.33 -31.35 18.21
CA VAL A 395 11.72 -32.07 19.35
C VAL A 395 12.63 -33.19 19.82
N GLY A 396 13.12 -34.04 18.88
CA GLY A 396 13.99 -35.18 19.24
C GLY A 396 15.32 -34.74 19.85
N MET A 397 15.91 -33.64 19.38
CA MET A 397 17.15 -33.07 19.96
C MET A 397 16.91 -32.55 21.38
N LEU A 398 15.77 -31.90 21.62
CA LEU A 398 15.41 -31.39 22.93
C LEU A 398 15.10 -32.52 23.92
N GLU A 399 14.31 -33.53 23.50
CA GLU A 399 13.97 -34.71 24.30
C GLU A 399 15.20 -35.53 24.68
N GLY A 400 16.18 -35.62 23.78
CA GLY A 400 17.45 -36.32 24.02
C GLY A 400 18.48 -35.50 24.82
N SER A 401 18.19 -34.24 25.14
CA SER A 401 19.09 -33.36 25.89
C SER A 401 18.86 -33.43 27.40
N THR A 402 19.83 -32.91 28.16
CA THR A 402 19.62 -32.70 29.59
C THR A 402 18.97 -31.33 29.85
N PRO A 403 18.09 -31.20 30.87
CA PRO A 403 17.54 -29.91 31.27
C PRO A 403 18.62 -28.84 31.43
N GLY A 404 18.40 -27.65 30.82
CA GLY A 404 19.36 -26.53 30.85
C GLY A 404 20.44 -26.63 29.76
N THR A 405 20.38 -27.60 28.84
CA THR A 405 21.27 -27.66 27.67
C THR A 405 21.03 -26.49 26.69
N TYR A 406 19.77 -26.15 26.44
CA TYR A 406 19.37 -25.04 25.60
C TYR A 406 18.74 -23.94 26.44
N ASP A 407 19.18 -22.71 26.18
CA ASP A 407 18.66 -21.50 26.83
C ASP A 407 17.38 -21.00 26.13
N ALA A 408 17.26 -21.23 24.83
CA ALA A 408 16.04 -20.97 24.04
C ALA A 408 16.02 -21.79 22.74
N VAL A 409 14.84 -21.90 22.14
CA VAL A 409 14.60 -22.51 20.82
C VAL A 409 14.10 -21.43 19.86
N LEU A 410 14.81 -21.23 18.76
CA LEU A 410 14.33 -20.46 17.61
C LEU A 410 13.61 -21.41 16.65
N MET A 411 12.31 -21.24 16.46
CA MET A 411 11.45 -22.20 15.77
C MET A 411 10.77 -21.56 14.57
N ASP A 412 11.14 -21.98 13.35
CA ASP A 412 10.35 -21.61 12.17
C ASP A 412 8.95 -22.20 12.24
N ILE A 413 7.96 -21.42 11.88
CA ILE A 413 6.56 -21.86 11.86
C ILE A 413 6.31 -22.79 10.68
N GLN A 414 6.79 -22.46 9.50
CA GLN A 414 6.49 -23.20 8.26
C GLN A 414 7.62 -24.14 7.90
N MET A 415 7.52 -25.38 8.37
CA MET A 415 8.49 -26.43 8.08
C MET A 415 7.80 -27.70 7.59
N PRO A 416 8.44 -28.51 6.71
CA PRO A 416 7.95 -29.82 6.32
C PRO A 416 8.04 -30.82 7.46
N VAL A 417 7.30 -31.93 7.35
CA VAL A 417 7.25 -33.08 8.28
C VAL A 417 6.50 -32.75 9.57
N MET A 418 6.95 -31.73 10.32
CA MET A 418 6.32 -31.19 11.52
C MET A 418 6.53 -29.69 11.53
N ASP A 419 5.44 -28.93 11.54
CA ASP A 419 5.49 -27.48 11.60
C ASP A 419 5.85 -26.96 13.01
N GLY A 420 6.16 -25.65 13.12
CA GLY A 420 6.58 -25.06 14.37
C GLY A 420 5.50 -25.05 15.45
N PHE A 421 4.22 -24.97 15.07
CA PHE A 421 3.12 -25.02 16.03
C PHE A 421 2.97 -26.42 16.64
N GLU A 422 3.06 -27.45 15.82
CA GLU A 422 2.99 -28.87 16.28
C GLU A 422 4.22 -29.21 17.11
N ALA A 423 5.42 -28.77 16.69
CA ALA A 423 6.65 -28.95 17.43
C ALA A 423 6.58 -28.30 18.82
N SER A 424 6.10 -27.05 18.88
CA SER A 424 5.98 -26.32 20.16
C SER A 424 4.99 -26.99 21.12
N LYS A 425 3.81 -27.41 20.63
CA LYS A 425 2.84 -28.20 21.44
C LYS A 425 3.44 -29.51 21.94
N THR A 426 4.23 -30.16 21.11
CA THR A 426 4.90 -31.42 21.48
C THR A 426 5.94 -31.17 22.55
N ILE A 427 6.76 -30.11 22.41
CA ILE A 427 7.73 -29.71 23.43
C ILE A 427 7.05 -29.39 24.75
N ARG A 428 5.94 -28.63 24.75
CA ARG A 428 5.18 -28.29 25.97
C ARG A 428 4.54 -29.49 26.65
N SER A 429 4.37 -30.62 25.92
CA SER A 429 3.81 -31.88 26.44
C SER A 429 4.88 -32.87 26.88
N LEU A 430 6.17 -32.54 26.83
CA LEU A 430 7.24 -33.44 27.28
C LEU A 430 7.09 -33.80 28.76
N PRO A 431 7.45 -35.03 29.15
CA PRO A 431 7.33 -35.48 30.54
C PRO A 431 8.23 -34.73 31.52
N ASP A 432 9.39 -34.25 31.06
CA ASP A 432 10.29 -33.44 31.85
C ASP A 432 9.85 -31.96 31.82
N ALA A 433 9.39 -31.48 32.95
CA ALA A 433 8.89 -30.09 33.10
C ALA A 433 9.94 -29.03 32.80
N ALA A 434 11.22 -29.32 33.00
CA ALA A 434 12.29 -28.35 32.71
C ALA A 434 12.58 -28.26 31.21
N LEU A 435 12.49 -29.35 30.47
CA LEU A 435 12.55 -29.33 29.00
C LEU A 435 11.29 -28.72 28.39
N ALA A 436 10.12 -29.00 28.96
CA ALA A 436 8.85 -28.42 28.52
C ALA A 436 8.76 -26.89 28.73
N ALA A 437 9.53 -26.34 29.66
CA ALA A 437 9.55 -24.92 30.00
C ALA A 437 10.62 -24.12 29.24
N VAL A 438 11.40 -24.74 28.33
CA VAL A 438 12.40 -24.00 27.53
C VAL A 438 11.72 -22.89 26.73
N PRO A 439 12.25 -21.66 26.71
CA PRO A 439 11.69 -20.59 25.90
C PRO A 439 11.68 -20.93 24.41
N ILE A 440 10.54 -20.72 23.74
CA ILE A 440 10.38 -20.95 22.30
C ILE A 440 10.05 -19.63 21.63
N ILE A 441 10.91 -19.20 20.72
CA ILE A 441 10.77 -17.98 19.93
C ILE A 441 10.38 -18.37 18.52
N ALA A 442 9.17 -17.96 18.07
CA ALA A 442 8.72 -18.19 16.73
C ALA A 442 9.52 -17.37 15.71
N MET A 443 9.85 -17.97 14.56
CA MET A 443 10.35 -17.25 13.39
C MET A 443 9.26 -17.29 12.32
N THR A 444 8.64 -16.14 12.01
CA THR A 444 7.47 -16.07 11.14
C THR A 444 7.69 -15.17 9.92
N ALA A 445 7.17 -15.57 8.77
CA ALA A 445 7.12 -14.70 7.59
C ALA A 445 6.10 -13.55 7.74
N ASN A 446 5.15 -13.67 8.69
CA ASN A 446 4.08 -12.72 8.94
C ASN A 446 3.96 -12.47 10.44
N ALA A 447 4.24 -11.25 10.89
CA ALA A 447 4.01 -10.84 12.28
C ALA A 447 2.54 -10.35 12.48
N PHE A 448 1.56 -11.15 12.06
CA PHE A 448 0.15 -10.75 12.15
C PHE A 448 -0.48 -11.17 13.48
N ALA A 449 -1.44 -10.38 13.99
CA ALA A 449 -2.10 -10.61 15.27
C ALA A 449 -2.78 -12.00 15.39
N GLU A 450 -3.26 -12.57 14.28
CA GLU A 450 -3.80 -13.93 14.24
C GLU A 450 -2.70 -14.98 14.44
N ASP A 451 -1.53 -14.75 13.86
CA ASP A 451 -0.38 -15.63 14.01
C ASP A 451 0.15 -15.57 15.45
N VAL A 452 0.21 -14.37 16.07
CA VAL A 452 0.60 -14.19 17.47
C VAL A 452 -0.35 -14.90 18.43
N ALA A 453 -1.67 -14.89 18.17
CA ALA A 453 -2.64 -15.63 18.98
C ALA A 453 -2.44 -17.15 18.83
N ALA A 454 -2.15 -17.63 17.60
CA ALA A 454 -1.86 -19.03 17.34
C ALA A 454 -0.51 -19.46 17.96
N GLU A 455 0.52 -18.61 17.91
CA GLU A 455 1.81 -18.82 18.55
C GLU A 455 1.68 -19.01 20.06
N ARG A 456 0.96 -18.09 20.73
CA ARG A 456 0.66 -18.19 22.17
C ARG A 456 -0.16 -19.45 22.51
N ALA A 457 -1.16 -19.79 21.68
CA ALA A 457 -1.95 -20.99 21.86
C ALA A 457 -1.13 -22.27 21.67
N ALA A 458 -0.05 -22.23 20.88
CA ALA A 458 0.90 -23.31 20.70
C ALA A 458 1.96 -23.36 21.83
N GLY A 459 1.99 -22.36 22.73
CA GLY A 459 2.93 -22.28 23.83
C GLY A 459 4.27 -21.65 23.47
N MET A 460 4.33 -20.78 22.46
CA MET A 460 5.50 -19.97 22.13
C MET A 460 5.53 -18.70 22.99
N ASP A 461 6.72 -18.24 23.36
CA ASP A 461 6.93 -17.15 24.32
C ASP A 461 7.15 -15.78 23.65
N ALA A 462 7.76 -15.79 22.47
CA ALA A 462 8.02 -14.59 21.66
C ALA A 462 8.05 -14.90 20.17
N HIS A 463 8.15 -13.86 19.32
CA HIS A 463 8.31 -14.02 17.88
C HIS A 463 9.34 -13.06 17.28
N ILE A 464 9.91 -13.46 16.16
CA ILE A 464 10.82 -12.70 15.30
C ILE A 464 10.30 -12.78 13.87
N SER A 465 10.17 -11.64 13.20
CA SER A 465 9.75 -11.60 11.80
C SER A 465 10.87 -11.97 10.83
N LYS A 466 10.56 -12.71 9.79
CA LYS A 466 11.44 -12.92 8.62
C LYS A 466 11.20 -11.80 7.57
N PRO A 467 12.25 -11.27 6.90
CA PRO A 467 13.64 -11.68 7.01
C PRO A 467 14.27 -11.29 8.36
N LEU A 468 15.18 -12.13 8.87
CA LEU A 468 15.78 -11.95 10.17
C LEU A 468 16.56 -10.61 10.24
N ASN A 469 16.05 -9.68 11.02
CA ASN A 469 16.74 -8.45 11.37
C ASN A 469 17.58 -8.69 12.62
N GLN A 470 18.89 -8.44 12.56
CA GLN A 470 19.81 -8.66 13.69
C GLN A 470 19.37 -7.90 14.95
N GLN A 471 18.95 -6.64 14.81
CA GLN A 471 18.58 -5.81 15.97
C GLN A 471 17.33 -6.34 16.68
N ASP A 472 16.29 -6.71 15.91
CA ASP A 472 15.06 -7.28 16.46
C ASP A 472 15.30 -8.65 17.09
N MET A 473 16.12 -9.46 16.44
CA MET A 473 16.47 -10.80 16.94
C MET A 473 17.20 -10.70 18.30
N PHE A 474 18.21 -9.85 18.40
CA PHE A 474 18.95 -9.70 19.66
C PHE A 474 18.12 -9.02 20.75
N ARG A 475 17.26 -8.06 20.42
CA ARG A 475 16.31 -7.49 21.37
C ARG A 475 15.40 -8.55 21.97
N THR A 476 14.77 -9.37 21.13
CA THR A 476 13.88 -10.45 21.57
C THR A 476 14.62 -11.51 22.40
N LEU A 477 15.85 -11.86 22.00
CA LEU A 477 16.70 -12.78 22.78
C LEU A 477 17.07 -12.17 24.13
N ASP A 478 17.38 -10.88 24.21
CA ASP A 478 17.68 -10.19 25.46
C ASP A 478 16.48 -10.16 26.41
N GLU A 479 15.29 -9.90 25.90
CA GLU A 479 14.05 -9.95 26.69
C GLU A 479 13.77 -11.34 27.27
N ILE A 480 14.02 -12.39 26.48
CA ILE A 480 13.77 -13.78 26.91
C ILE A 480 14.85 -14.33 27.82
N LEU A 481 16.12 -14.01 27.60
CA LEU A 481 17.25 -14.60 28.33
C LEU A 481 17.64 -13.83 29.59
N PHE A 482 17.28 -12.56 29.71
CA PHE A 482 17.73 -11.67 30.79
C PHE A 482 16.59 -10.81 31.38
N GLY A 483 15.37 -10.84 30.80
CA GLY A 483 14.17 -10.14 31.34
C GLY A 483 13.45 -10.99 32.35
#